data_0b61c2e2893a791a61356aaa8d6a202c
#
_entry.id   0b61c2e2893a791a61356aaa8d6a202c
#
_cell.length_a   1.000
_cell.length_b   1.000
_cell.length_c   1.000
_cell.angle_alpha   90.00
_cell.angle_beta   90.00
_cell.angle_gamma   90.00
#
_symmetry.space_group_name_H-M   'P 1'
#
loop_
_entity.id
_entity.type
_entity.pdbx_description
1 polymer ?
#
loop_
_entity_poly.entity_id
_entity_poly.type
_entity_poly.pdbx_seq_one_letter_code
_entity_poly.pdbx_strand_id
1 'polypeptide(L)'
;MDKKKQLLLSIGLVLILVLMIVGISYAAFKFTGLGKKENTITTGAITMEYTESTNTISMTGALPTTDATGKVRLTAGEYFDFTIKSSIQGNANINWEIAAEDITPSSSKKMNGKNIKLYLTKLNGDKEEEVMAPKVYSADTTANTYTGRPSGVMSLAKGIMSSSETTNYRLRMYVDEDYNPQGDGGGLSFSVKINAYGKTGKKMPVGSKMKAYNMTQDDYDHHNLPQTDFHADDYRSKITSIITKKDNIVPATAVESWDISEAGDGSVMAYVEDDGTGNGTYKLTIGGKGGIIANESMIGYFCAFGKMTSIDLSVLDTSEVTTMFGMFANCSGLTSLDVSKFDTSQVTDMSNMFSDCSSLTSLDVSKLDTSQVTDMSNMFEYNEGLTNLDVSTFDTSKVTDMSYMFAKCSGLTSLNVSTFDTSQVTNMSKMFGGCESLTSLDVSNFDTSQVIDMSWMFAVCSGLTSLDVSSFDTSQVTDMDSMFCNCPAWNAVDKTKFADANVCHFS
;
A
#
# COMPACT_ATOMS: atom_id res chain seq x y z
N MET A 1 -20.84 25.42 -32.15
CA MET A 1 -21.24 25.06 -30.79
C MET A 1 -20.86 26.21 -29.88
N ASP A 2 -21.79 26.71 -29.08
CA ASP A 2 -21.61 27.94 -28.27
C ASP A 2 -20.49 27.74 -27.21
N LYS A 3 -19.60 28.72 -27.10
CA LYS A 3 -18.44 28.68 -26.16
C LYS A 3 -18.86 28.33 -24.72
N LYS A 4 -20.09 28.71 -24.29
CA LYS A 4 -20.65 28.29 -23.02
C LYS A 4 -20.94 26.78 -22.93
N LYS A 5 -21.34 26.14 -24.01
CA LYS A 5 -21.55 24.67 -24.06
C LYS A 5 -20.22 23.92 -24.07
N GLN A 6 -19.19 24.46 -24.69
CA GLN A 6 -17.84 23.86 -24.64
C GLN A 6 -17.24 23.95 -23.23
N LEU A 7 -17.42 25.09 -22.56
CA LEU A 7 -16.95 25.28 -21.19
C LEU A 7 -17.68 24.37 -20.21
N LEU A 8 -19.01 24.21 -20.34
CA LEU A 8 -19.79 23.28 -19.51
C LEU A 8 -19.43 21.81 -19.75
N LEU A 9 -19.11 21.42 -21.00
CA LEU A 9 -18.64 20.07 -21.33
C LEU A 9 -17.22 19.81 -20.78
N SER A 10 -16.32 20.80 -20.85
CA SER A 10 -14.98 20.67 -20.29
C SER A 10 -14.99 20.64 -18.76
N ILE A 11 -15.81 21.45 -18.10
CA ILE A 11 -16.01 21.38 -16.63
C ILE A 11 -16.65 20.05 -16.24
N GLY A 12 -17.61 19.54 -17.00
CA GLY A 12 -18.22 18.23 -16.78
C GLY A 12 -17.21 17.08 -16.94
N LEU A 13 -16.33 17.16 -17.94
CA LEU A 13 -15.25 16.15 -18.15
C LEU A 13 -14.18 16.22 -17.06
N VAL A 14 -13.80 17.40 -16.62
CA VAL A 14 -12.85 17.59 -15.51
C VAL A 14 -13.46 17.11 -14.18
N LEU A 15 -14.75 17.38 -13.94
CA LEU A 15 -15.45 16.85 -12.75
C LEU A 15 -15.57 15.32 -12.77
N ILE A 16 -15.77 14.70 -13.95
CA ILE A 16 -15.76 13.24 -14.12
C ILE A 16 -14.35 12.69 -13.95
N LEU A 17 -13.31 13.37 -14.43
CA LEU A 17 -11.91 12.98 -14.22
C LEU A 17 -11.49 13.13 -12.75
N VAL A 18 -11.86 14.22 -12.10
CA VAL A 18 -11.63 14.43 -10.65
C VAL A 18 -12.40 13.40 -9.82
N LEU A 19 -13.63 13.04 -10.19
CA LEU A 19 -14.37 11.94 -9.57
C LEU A 19 -13.75 10.57 -9.85
N MET A 20 -13.02 10.38 -10.97
CA MET A 20 -12.25 9.16 -11.23
C MET A 20 -10.89 9.13 -10.49
N ILE A 21 -10.26 10.26 -10.26
CA ILE A 21 -8.98 10.38 -9.54
C ILE A 21 -9.19 10.37 -8.01
N VAL A 22 -10.27 10.96 -7.52
CA VAL A 22 -10.67 10.90 -6.09
C VAL A 22 -11.41 9.60 -5.76
N GLY A 23 -11.74 8.78 -6.75
CA GLY A 23 -12.60 7.59 -6.65
C GLY A 23 -11.94 6.29 -6.19
N ILE A 24 -10.77 6.28 -5.55
CA ILE A 24 -10.33 5.15 -4.70
C ILE A 24 -11.03 5.22 -3.34
N SER A 25 -12.20 5.79 -3.30
CA SER A 25 -13.00 5.94 -2.10
C SER A 25 -14.08 4.87 -2.06
N TYR A 26 -13.88 3.83 -1.25
CA TYR A 26 -14.93 3.03 -0.62
C TYR A 26 -16.21 2.78 -1.46
N ALA A 27 -16.12 2.06 -2.55
CA ALA A 27 -17.33 1.51 -3.18
C ALA A 27 -17.85 0.38 -2.30
N ALA A 28 -19.02 0.58 -1.71
CA ALA A 28 -19.75 -0.46 -1.02
C ALA A 28 -20.87 -0.97 -1.93
N PHE A 29 -21.01 -2.29 -2.07
CA PHE A 29 -22.04 -2.90 -2.89
C PHE A 29 -22.96 -3.80 -2.07
N LYS A 30 -24.18 -3.89 -2.54
CA LYS A 30 -25.20 -4.78 -2.01
C LYS A 30 -25.74 -5.64 -3.14
N PHE A 31 -25.73 -6.95 -2.95
CA PHE A 31 -26.46 -7.88 -3.81
C PHE A 31 -27.70 -8.38 -3.10
N THR A 32 -28.82 -8.34 -3.79
CA THR A 32 -30.08 -8.77 -3.27
C THR A 32 -30.75 -9.64 -4.32
N GLY A 33 -30.77 -10.94 -4.13
CA GLY A 33 -31.34 -11.89 -5.09
C GLY A 33 -32.67 -12.48 -4.67
N LEU A 34 -33.63 -12.46 -5.59
CA LEU A 34 -34.83 -13.27 -5.63
C LEU A 34 -34.87 -13.89 -7.03
N GLY A 35 -34.28 -15.09 -7.22
CA GLY A 35 -34.28 -15.83 -8.48
C GLY A 35 -33.20 -15.41 -9.50
N LYS A 36 -33.12 -16.11 -10.62
CA LYS A 36 -32.13 -16.02 -11.71
C LYS A 36 -31.78 -14.58 -12.12
N LYS A 37 -30.83 -13.93 -11.47
CA LYS A 37 -30.18 -12.73 -11.99
C LYS A 37 -28.70 -12.74 -11.61
N GLU A 38 -27.86 -12.58 -12.62
CA GLU A 38 -26.48 -12.15 -12.42
C GLU A 38 -26.52 -10.67 -12.02
N ASN A 39 -25.99 -10.36 -10.87
CA ASN A 39 -25.84 -9.00 -10.40
C ASN A 39 -24.36 -8.67 -10.41
N THR A 40 -23.95 -7.81 -11.33
CA THR A 40 -22.57 -7.37 -11.50
C THR A 40 -22.44 -5.92 -11.06
N ILE A 41 -21.47 -5.64 -10.18
CA ILE A 41 -21.08 -4.27 -9.84
C ILE A 41 -19.61 -4.11 -10.17
N THR A 42 -19.31 -3.13 -10.99
CA THR A 42 -17.94 -2.81 -11.40
C THR A 42 -17.59 -1.42 -10.88
N THR A 43 -16.50 -1.32 -10.10
CA THR A 43 -15.89 -0.07 -9.73
C THR A 43 -14.43 -0.10 -10.20
N GLY A 44 -14.19 0.40 -11.41
CA GLY A 44 -12.84 0.45 -11.97
C GLY A 44 -12.14 -0.91 -11.98
N ALA A 45 -11.25 -1.14 -11.01
CA ALA A 45 -10.40 -2.34 -10.92
C ALA A 45 -11.07 -3.54 -10.20
N ILE A 46 -12.30 -3.42 -9.70
CA ILE A 46 -12.94 -4.46 -8.89
C ILE A 46 -14.33 -4.77 -9.40
N THR A 47 -14.60 -6.05 -9.64
CA THR A 47 -15.92 -6.57 -9.95
C THR A 47 -16.28 -7.69 -8.98
N MET A 48 -17.48 -7.66 -8.41
CA MET A 48 -18.06 -8.76 -7.63
C MET A 48 -19.36 -9.21 -8.28
N GLU A 49 -19.44 -10.50 -8.59
CA GLU A 49 -20.62 -11.13 -9.17
C GLU A 49 -21.24 -12.06 -8.15
N TYR A 50 -22.56 -12.02 -8.05
CA TYR A 50 -23.35 -12.93 -7.23
C TYR A 50 -24.36 -13.61 -8.11
N THR A 51 -24.30 -14.94 -8.18
CA THR A 51 -25.21 -15.78 -8.99
C THR A 51 -25.96 -16.74 -8.08
N GLU A 52 -27.26 -16.79 -8.21
CA GLU A 52 -28.14 -17.70 -7.49
C GLU A 52 -28.61 -18.86 -8.37
N SER A 53 -28.75 -20.04 -7.78
CA SER A 53 -29.55 -21.10 -8.34
C SER A 53 -31.06 -20.79 -8.20
N THR A 54 -31.91 -21.52 -8.87
CA THR A 54 -33.36 -21.22 -9.03
C THR A 54 -34.22 -21.37 -7.76
N ASN A 55 -33.64 -21.72 -6.62
CA ASN A 55 -34.38 -22.12 -5.44
C ASN A 55 -34.29 -21.08 -4.33
N THR A 56 -35.40 -20.47 -3.97
CA THR A 56 -35.55 -19.72 -2.73
C THR A 56 -35.68 -20.71 -1.58
N ILE A 57 -34.99 -20.51 -0.44
CA ILE A 57 -35.23 -21.31 0.75
C ILE A 57 -36.49 -20.81 1.42
N SER A 58 -37.52 -21.65 1.40
CA SER A 58 -38.77 -21.41 2.11
C SER A 58 -39.23 -22.72 2.75
N MET A 59 -39.61 -22.65 4.00
CA MET A 59 -40.20 -23.76 4.72
C MET A 59 -41.64 -23.46 5.13
N THR A 60 -42.52 -24.45 5.00
CA THR A 60 -43.90 -24.37 5.49
C THR A 60 -44.25 -25.72 6.13
N GLY A 61 -44.65 -25.69 7.42
CA GLY A 61 -45.04 -26.88 8.12
C GLY A 61 -43.90 -27.87 8.36
N ALA A 62 -42.64 -27.43 8.34
CA ALA A 62 -41.48 -28.28 8.58
C ALA A 62 -41.43 -28.77 10.03
N LEU A 63 -41.00 -30.03 10.22
CA LEU A 63 -40.83 -30.64 11.51
C LEU A 63 -39.43 -30.42 12.08
N PRO A 64 -39.28 -30.46 13.41
CA PRO A 64 -37.98 -30.39 14.07
C PRO A 64 -37.02 -31.46 13.55
N THR A 65 -35.77 -31.12 13.47
CA THR A 65 -34.73 -31.93 12.83
C THR A 65 -33.42 -31.77 13.60
N THR A 66 -32.72 -32.88 13.88
CA THR A 66 -31.37 -32.83 14.48
C THR A 66 -30.36 -32.19 13.55
N ASP A 67 -29.29 -31.62 14.09
CA ASP A 67 -28.20 -31.05 13.30
C ASP A 67 -27.56 -32.09 12.37
N ALA A 68 -27.43 -33.34 12.81
CA ALA A 68 -26.89 -34.42 11.98
C ALA A 68 -27.70 -34.66 10.71
N THR A 69 -29.05 -34.59 10.81
CA THR A 69 -29.95 -34.72 9.66
C THR A 69 -30.04 -33.42 8.85
N GLY A 70 -30.08 -32.25 9.50
CA GLY A 70 -30.17 -30.94 8.86
C GLY A 70 -28.97 -30.63 7.98
N LYS A 71 -27.78 -30.97 8.41
CA LYS A 71 -26.52 -30.78 7.70
C LYS A 71 -26.40 -31.51 6.35
N VAL A 72 -27.10 -32.63 6.18
CA VAL A 72 -27.02 -33.49 4.97
C VAL A 72 -28.23 -33.36 4.05
N ARG A 73 -29.17 -32.45 4.33
CA ARG A 73 -30.36 -32.27 3.52
C ARG A 73 -30.02 -31.73 2.10
N LEU A 74 -30.57 -32.40 1.10
CA LEU A 74 -30.43 -32.05 -0.33
C LEU A 74 -31.79 -32.04 -1.07
N THR A 75 -32.91 -32.06 -0.32
CA THR A 75 -34.25 -31.98 -0.93
C THR A 75 -34.48 -30.55 -1.46
N ALA A 76 -35.05 -30.41 -2.66
CA ALA A 76 -35.36 -29.10 -3.24
C ALA A 76 -36.22 -28.24 -2.30
N GLY A 77 -35.78 -27.02 -2.05
CA GLY A 77 -36.39 -26.09 -1.09
C GLY A 77 -35.80 -26.14 0.33
N GLU A 78 -34.97 -27.14 0.66
CA GLU A 78 -34.30 -27.28 1.96
C GLU A 78 -32.86 -26.76 1.93
N TYR A 79 -32.29 -26.49 0.73
CA TYR A 79 -30.99 -25.90 0.53
C TYR A 79 -31.03 -24.87 -0.60
N PHE A 80 -30.02 -24.04 -0.64
CA PHE A 80 -29.85 -22.96 -1.60
C PHE A 80 -28.37 -22.83 -1.98
N ASP A 81 -28.07 -23.02 -3.25
CA ASP A 81 -26.72 -22.88 -3.79
C ASP A 81 -26.54 -21.51 -4.42
N PHE A 82 -25.42 -20.87 -4.17
CA PHE A 82 -25.07 -19.59 -4.76
C PHE A 82 -23.56 -19.47 -4.95
N THR A 83 -23.16 -18.57 -5.84
CA THR A 83 -21.76 -18.33 -6.18
C THR A 83 -21.43 -16.87 -5.94
N ILE A 84 -20.29 -16.63 -5.30
CA ILE A 84 -19.66 -15.32 -5.23
C ILE A 84 -18.39 -15.37 -6.07
N LYS A 85 -18.27 -14.45 -7.02
CA LYS A 85 -17.11 -14.30 -7.87
C LYS A 85 -16.57 -12.89 -7.72
N SER A 86 -15.28 -12.77 -7.50
CA SER A 86 -14.57 -11.50 -7.50
C SER A 86 -13.60 -11.41 -8.67
N SER A 87 -13.44 -10.22 -9.22
CA SER A 87 -12.38 -9.87 -10.15
C SER A 87 -11.67 -8.64 -9.60
N ILE A 88 -10.42 -8.81 -9.18
CA ILE A 88 -9.62 -7.77 -8.51
C ILE A 88 -8.39 -7.49 -9.37
N GLN A 89 -8.15 -6.22 -9.69
CA GLN A 89 -6.96 -5.76 -10.38
C GLN A 89 -6.19 -4.80 -9.46
N GLY A 90 -4.87 -4.94 -9.44
CA GLY A 90 -4.00 -4.10 -8.60
C GLY A 90 -3.97 -4.52 -7.12
N ASN A 91 -3.64 -3.58 -6.24
CA ASN A 91 -3.44 -3.78 -4.81
C ASN A 91 -4.71 -3.49 -3.97
N ALA A 92 -5.86 -3.86 -4.49
CA ALA A 92 -7.11 -3.71 -3.74
C ALA A 92 -7.56 -5.04 -3.12
N ASN A 93 -8.42 -4.97 -2.12
CA ASN A 93 -9.16 -6.11 -1.61
C ASN A 93 -10.66 -5.79 -1.50
N ILE A 94 -11.45 -6.84 -1.33
CA ILE A 94 -12.88 -6.74 -1.04
C ILE A 94 -13.10 -7.32 0.35
N ASN A 95 -13.51 -6.49 1.29
CA ASN A 95 -14.14 -6.96 2.53
C ASN A 95 -15.57 -7.33 2.18
N TRP A 96 -15.97 -8.56 2.47
CA TRP A 96 -17.28 -9.08 2.10
C TRP A 96 -18.03 -9.68 3.29
N GLU A 97 -19.35 -9.68 3.18
CA GLU A 97 -20.27 -10.33 4.12
C GLU A 97 -21.38 -11.04 3.34
N ILE A 98 -21.69 -12.27 3.74
CA ILE A 98 -22.90 -12.98 3.38
C ILE A 98 -23.87 -12.87 4.55
N ALA A 99 -25.10 -12.43 4.29
CA ALA A 99 -26.11 -12.30 5.32
C ALA A 99 -27.47 -12.86 4.87
N ALA A 100 -28.23 -13.40 5.81
CA ALA A 100 -29.58 -13.85 5.63
C ALA A 100 -30.59 -12.82 6.16
N GLU A 101 -31.56 -12.46 5.35
CA GLU A 101 -32.66 -11.56 5.67
C GLU A 101 -33.97 -12.36 5.73
N ASP A 102 -34.69 -12.24 6.85
CA ASP A 102 -36.03 -12.83 6.97
C ASP A 102 -37.02 -12.04 6.10
N ILE A 103 -37.51 -12.69 5.07
CA ILE A 103 -38.49 -12.14 4.14
C ILE A 103 -39.85 -12.82 4.23
N THR A 104 -40.11 -13.53 5.34
CA THR A 104 -41.40 -14.21 5.55
C THR A 104 -42.54 -13.20 5.43
N PRO A 105 -43.52 -13.43 4.53
CA PRO A 105 -44.63 -12.49 4.36
C PRO A 105 -45.42 -12.29 5.67
N SER A 106 -45.77 -11.04 5.96
CA SER A 106 -46.54 -10.69 7.14
C SER A 106 -47.97 -11.30 7.15
N SER A 107 -48.46 -11.70 5.95
CA SER A 107 -49.74 -12.41 5.78
C SER A 107 -49.64 -13.89 6.13
N SER A 108 -48.44 -14.46 6.28
CA SER A 108 -48.24 -15.87 6.63
C SER A 108 -48.20 -16.07 8.11
N LYS A 109 -48.59 -17.25 8.57
CA LYS A 109 -48.29 -17.68 9.94
C LYS A 109 -46.79 -17.87 10.06
N LYS A 110 -46.11 -16.89 10.66
CA LYS A 110 -44.65 -16.85 10.72
C LYS A 110 -44.08 -17.66 11.86
N MET A 111 -43.10 -18.51 11.57
CA MET A 111 -42.29 -19.20 12.59
C MET A 111 -41.30 -18.19 13.21
N ASN A 112 -41.07 -18.31 14.49
CA ASN A 112 -40.07 -17.49 15.17
C ASN A 112 -38.64 -17.91 14.71
N GLY A 113 -37.81 -16.95 14.32
CA GLY A 113 -36.46 -17.18 13.84
C GLY A 113 -35.58 -17.98 14.82
N LYS A 114 -35.83 -17.84 16.16
CA LYS A 114 -35.14 -18.64 17.19
C LYS A 114 -35.32 -20.14 17.08
N ASN A 115 -36.32 -20.61 16.30
CA ASN A 115 -36.59 -22.02 16.06
C ASN A 115 -36.04 -22.49 14.71
N ILE A 116 -35.32 -21.63 13.98
CA ILE A 116 -34.77 -21.91 12.67
C ILE A 116 -33.24 -21.92 12.75
N LYS A 117 -32.63 -23.00 12.31
CA LYS A 117 -31.19 -23.10 12.14
C LYS A 117 -30.79 -22.91 10.69
N LEU A 118 -29.71 -22.14 10.49
CA LEU A 118 -29.01 -21.96 9.22
C LEU A 118 -27.64 -22.63 9.30
N TYR A 119 -27.23 -23.28 8.21
CA TYR A 119 -25.95 -23.97 8.08
C TYR A 119 -25.32 -23.63 6.75
N LEU A 120 -24.10 -23.08 6.73
CA LEU A 120 -23.42 -22.64 5.51
C LEU A 120 -22.17 -23.46 5.26
N THR A 121 -22.05 -23.98 4.05
CA THR A 121 -20.85 -24.69 3.57
C THR A 121 -20.31 -24.03 2.30
N LYS A 122 -19.00 -24.23 2.07
CA LYS A 122 -18.29 -23.93 0.83
C LYS A 122 -18.19 -25.22 0.01
N LEU A 123 -18.43 -25.13 -1.28
CA LEU A 123 -18.38 -26.28 -2.20
C LEU A 123 -17.04 -26.30 -2.92
N ASN A 124 -16.28 -27.37 -2.74
CA ASN A 124 -15.02 -27.63 -3.43
C ASN A 124 -15.16 -28.93 -4.25
N GLY A 125 -15.73 -28.84 -5.45
CA GLY A 125 -16.15 -30.01 -6.22
C GLY A 125 -17.25 -30.79 -5.47
N ASP A 126 -17.02 -32.06 -5.23
CA ASP A 126 -17.94 -32.94 -4.49
C ASP A 126 -17.80 -32.87 -2.95
N LYS A 127 -16.88 -32.05 -2.46
CA LYS A 127 -16.64 -31.88 -1.02
C LYS A 127 -17.30 -30.61 -0.50
N GLU A 128 -17.88 -30.71 0.68
CA GLU A 128 -18.39 -29.57 1.43
C GLU A 128 -17.48 -29.25 2.62
N GLU A 129 -17.13 -27.99 2.77
CA GLU A 129 -16.35 -27.47 3.89
C GLU A 129 -17.25 -26.57 4.74
N GLU A 130 -17.29 -26.78 6.05
CA GLU A 130 -18.10 -25.98 6.96
C GLU A 130 -17.56 -24.55 7.03
N VAL A 131 -18.42 -23.57 6.74
CA VAL A 131 -18.14 -22.13 6.88
C VAL A 131 -18.80 -21.57 8.12
N MET A 132 -20.03 -22.00 8.38
CA MET A 132 -20.78 -21.66 9.60
C MET A 132 -21.49 -22.92 10.09
N ALA A 133 -21.17 -23.35 11.29
CA ALA A 133 -21.90 -24.42 11.99
C ALA A 133 -23.37 -24.07 12.15
N PRO A 134 -24.27 -25.06 12.30
CA PRO A 134 -25.69 -24.81 12.52
C PRO A 134 -25.91 -23.76 13.60
N LYS A 135 -26.55 -22.65 13.21
CA LYS A 135 -26.80 -21.53 14.12
C LYS A 135 -28.22 -21.03 13.99
N VAL A 136 -28.86 -20.86 15.14
CA VAL A 136 -30.21 -20.31 15.23
C VAL A 136 -30.26 -18.90 14.57
N TYR A 137 -31.31 -18.65 13.77
CA TYR A 137 -31.50 -17.36 13.15
C TYR A 137 -31.63 -16.25 14.20
N SER A 138 -30.72 -15.33 14.20
CA SER A 138 -30.68 -14.20 15.12
C SER A 138 -30.32 -12.94 14.33
N ALA A 139 -31.27 -12.00 14.28
CA ALA A 139 -31.06 -10.72 13.63
C ALA A 139 -29.95 -9.92 14.32
N ASP A 140 -28.99 -9.45 13.53
CA ASP A 140 -27.89 -8.62 14.00
C ASP A 140 -28.36 -7.16 14.15
N THR A 141 -28.22 -6.61 15.35
CA THR A 141 -28.57 -5.23 15.69
C THR A 141 -27.36 -4.29 15.68
N THR A 142 -26.15 -4.82 15.42
CA THR A 142 -24.94 -4.03 15.41
C THR A 142 -24.89 -3.02 14.27
N ALA A 143 -24.13 -1.93 14.47
CA ALA A 143 -23.98 -0.85 13.50
C ALA A 143 -23.52 -1.38 12.12
N ASN A 144 -24.12 -0.84 11.10
CA ASN A 144 -23.96 -1.26 9.73
C ASN A 144 -22.63 -0.76 9.14
N THR A 145 -21.72 -1.68 8.79
CA THR A 145 -20.43 -1.36 8.16
C THR A 145 -20.48 -1.37 6.63
N TYR A 146 -21.59 -1.86 6.03
CA TYR A 146 -21.75 -1.95 4.57
C TYR A 146 -22.91 -1.09 4.08
N THR A 147 -22.69 -0.33 3.02
CA THR A 147 -23.74 0.51 2.42
C THR A 147 -24.90 -0.35 1.92
N GLY A 148 -26.11 0.00 2.31
CA GLY A 148 -27.34 -0.71 1.91
C GLY A 148 -27.58 -2.04 2.63
N ARG A 149 -26.82 -2.40 3.64
CA ARG A 149 -27.13 -3.53 4.53
C ARG A 149 -28.26 -3.11 5.48
N PRO A 150 -29.43 -3.76 5.47
CA PRO A 150 -30.49 -3.42 6.41
C PRO A 150 -30.10 -3.83 7.83
N SER A 151 -30.72 -3.19 8.82
CA SER A 151 -30.75 -3.70 10.18
C SER A 151 -31.62 -4.97 10.24
N GLY A 152 -31.29 -5.87 11.15
CA GLY A 152 -32.11 -7.06 11.37
C GLY A 152 -31.82 -8.25 10.42
N VAL A 153 -30.64 -8.28 9.78
CA VAL A 153 -30.14 -9.45 9.04
C VAL A 153 -29.19 -10.26 9.90
N MET A 154 -29.10 -11.55 9.66
CA MET A 154 -28.13 -12.43 10.32
C MET A 154 -26.86 -12.55 9.46
N SER A 155 -25.71 -12.22 10.01
CA SER A 155 -24.42 -12.48 9.36
C SER A 155 -24.13 -13.97 9.32
N LEU A 156 -23.87 -14.53 8.11
CA LEU A 156 -23.54 -15.94 7.91
C LEU A 156 -22.05 -16.16 7.77
N ALA A 157 -21.37 -15.27 7.03
CA ALA A 157 -19.93 -15.32 6.82
C ALA A 157 -19.39 -13.92 6.51
N LYS A 158 -18.14 -13.69 6.89
CA LYS A 158 -17.36 -12.47 6.54
C LYS A 158 -15.97 -12.88 6.14
N GLY A 159 -15.34 -12.09 5.30
CA GLY A 159 -13.97 -12.35 4.90
C GLY A 159 -13.39 -11.23 4.05
N ILE A 160 -12.19 -11.48 3.57
CA ILE A 160 -11.45 -10.59 2.69
C ILE A 160 -11.02 -11.40 1.46
N MET A 161 -11.27 -10.86 0.28
CA MET A 161 -10.76 -11.36 -1.00
C MET A 161 -9.64 -10.43 -1.45
N SER A 162 -8.44 -10.97 -1.60
CA SER A 162 -7.26 -10.23 -2.08
C SER A 162 -6.82 -10.63 -3.49
N SER A 163 -7.53 -11.57 -4.11
CA SER A 163 -7.30 -12.05 -5.47
C SER A 163 -8.64 -12.35 -6.14
N SER A 164 -8.62 -12.43 -7.47
CA SER A 164 -9.78 -12.88 -8.22
C SER A 164 -10.08 -14.34 -7.92
N GLU A 165 -11.26 -14.62 -7.43
CA GLU A 165 -11.68 -15.97 -7.06
C GLU A 165 -13.17 -16.20 -7.34
N THR A 166 -13.54 -17.47 -7.45
CA THR A 166 -14.93 -17.91 -7.58
C THR A 166 -15.20 -18.95 -6.49
N THR A 167 -16.15 -18.67 -5.63
CA THR A 167 -16.50 -19.54 -4.51
C THR A 167 -17.99 -19.90 -4.53
N ASN A 168 -18.26 -21.18 -4.49
CA ASN A 168 -19.62 -21.72 -4.43
C ASN A 168 -19.98 -22.04 -2.99
N TYR A 169 -21.18 -21.67 -2.60
CA TYR A 169 -21.71 -21.88 -1.25
C TYR A 169 -23.03 -22.64 -1.31
N ARG A 170 -23.33 -23.37 -0.23
CA ARG A 170 -24.61 -24.01 0.02
C ARG A 170 -25.12 -23.60 1.39
N LEU A 171 -26.30 -23.01 1.42
CA LEU A 171 -27.03 -22.73 2.64
C LEU A 171 -28.12 -23.76 2.84
N ARG A 172 -28.18 -24.34 4.03
CA ARG A 172 -29.30 -25.17 4.46
C ARG A 172 -30.07 -24.49 5.57
N MET A 173 -31.39 -24.73 5.58
CA MET A 173 -32.30 -24.19 6.57
C MET A 173 -33.18 -25.32 7.11
N TYR A 174 -33.34 -25.43 8.42
CA TYR A 174 -34.18 -26.41 9.05
C TYR A 174 -34.70 -25.93 10.41
N VAL A 175 -35.74 -26.63 10.92
CA VAL A 175 -36.31 -26.31 12.23
C VAL A 175 -35.46 -26.97 13.33
N ASP A 176 -35.15 -26.21 14.39
CA ASP A 176 -34.39 -26.67 15.55
C ASP A 176 -35.11 -27.87 16.19
N GLU A 177 -34.32 -28.87 16.62
CA GLU A 177 -34.83 -30.07 17.29
C GLU A 177 -35.52 -29.77 18.62
N ASP A 178 -35.17 -28.67 19.28
CA ASP A 178 -35.79 -28.23 20.54
C ASP A 178 -37.18 -27.57 20.36
N TYR A 179 -37.60 -27.34 19.10
CA TYR A 179 -38.89 -26.73 18.82
C TYR A 179 -40.03 -27.72 19.05
N ASN A 180 -40.98 -27.36 19.93
CA ASN A 180 -42.19 -28.15 20.18
C ASN A 180 -43.38 -27.56 19.40
N PRO A 181 -43.89 -28.24 18.36
CA PRO A 181 -44.97 -27.73 17.53
C PRO A 181 -46.36 -27.83 18.17
N GLN A 182 -46.48 -28.40 19.40
CA GLN A 182 -47.76 -28.53 20.06
C GLN A 182 -48.31 -27.16 20.50
N GLY A 183 -49.38 -26.71 19.87
CA GLY A 183 -50.06 -25.46 20.19
C GLY A 183 -50.02 -24.37 19.12
N ASP A 184 -49.14 -24.48 18.13
CA ASP A 184 -48.98 -23.43 17.10
C ASP A 184 -49.96 -23.55 15.90
N GLY A 185 -50.83 -24.54 15.91
CA GLY A 185 -51.91 -24.75 14.93
C GLY A 185 -51.44 -25.13 13.50
N GLY A 186 -50.21 -25.54 13.35
CA GLY A 186 -49.62 -26.04 12.10
C GLY A 186 -49.45 -24.96 10.99
N GLY A 187 -48.71 -25.29 9.97
CA GLY A 187 -48.55 -24.46 8.78
C GLY A 187 -47.73 -23.16 8.96
N LEU A 188 -46.85 -23.11 9.96
CA LEU A 188 -45.92 -21.99 10.12
C LEU A 188 -44.91 -21.99 8.98
N SER A 189 -44.55 -20.79 8.48
CA SER A 189 -43.59 -20.61 7.40
C SER A 189 -42.42 -19.69 7.84
N PHE A 190 -41.28 -19.93 7.21
CA PHE A 190 -40.10 -19.09 7.35
C PHE A 190 -39.38 -19.03 6.00
N SER A 191 -38.99 -17.85 5.58
CA SER A 191 -38.31 -17.62 4.30
C SER A 191 -37.15 -16.69 4.48
N VAL A 192 -36.01 -17.04 3.93
CA VAL A 192 -34.82 -16.19 3.95
C VAL A 192 -34.38 -15.82 2.54
N LYS A 193 -33.84 -14.64 2.44
CA LYS A 193 -33.16 -14.12 1.30
C LYS A 193 -31.70 -13.94 1.66
N ILE A 194 -30.83 -14.37 0.75
CA ILE A 194 -29.38 -14.18 0.92
C ILE A 194 -28.99 -12.87 0.28
N ASN A 195 -28.20 -12.11 0.99
CA ASN A 195 -27.59 -10.88 0.52
C ASN A 195 -26.08 -11.02 0.63
N ALA A 196 -25.36 -10.63 -0.39
CA ALA A 196 -23.91 -10.45 -0.33
C ALA A 196 -23.60 -8.94 -0.35
N TYR A 197 -22.70 -8.54 0.53
CA TYR A 197 -22.24 -7.15 0.64
C TYR A 197 -20.73 -7.14 0.42
N GLY A 198 -20.23 -6.13 -0.29
CA GLY A 198 -18.82 -5.92 -0.48
C GLY A 198 -18.45 -4.45 -0.24
N LYS A 199 -17.25 -4.23 0.25
CA LYS A 199 -16.63 -2.93 0.42
C LYS A 199 -15.18 -3.04 -0.06
N THR A 200 -14.79 -2.16 -0.97
CA THR A 200 -13.39 -2.04 -1.34
C THR A 200 -12.59 -1.57 -0.12
N GLY A 201 -11.45 -2.18 0.08
CA GLY A 201 -10.54 -1.81 1.15
C GLY A 201 -9.10 -1.84 0.64
N LYS A 202 -8.21 -1.23 1.39
CA LYS A 202 -6.78 -1.44 1.19
C LYS A 202 -6.49 -2.93 1.40
N LYS A 203 -5.57 -3.50 0.63
CA LYS A 203 -5.14 -4.88 0.83
C LYS A 203 -4.60 -5.02 2.25
N MET A 204 -5.16 -5.95 3.01
CA MET A 204 -4.60 -6.25 4.32
C MET A 204 -3.25 -6.92 4.12
N PRO A 205 -2.21 -6.49 4.80
CA PRO A 205 -0.92 -7.13 4.73
C PRO A 205 -1.04 -8.60 5.16
N VAL A 206 -0.33 -9.47 4.44
CA VAL A 206 -0.32 -10.91 4.71
C VAL A 206 1.04 -11.33 5.20
N GLY A 207 1.14 -11.71 6.45
CA GLY A 207 2.39 -12.14 7.05
C GLY A 207 2.47 -11.79 8.53
N SER A 208 3.67 -11.83 9.04
CA SER A 208 3.99 -11.44 10.40
C SER A 208 4.69 -10.09 10.41
N LYS A 209 4.33 -9.22 11.35
CA LYS A 209 4.84 -7.87 11.42
C LYS A 209 6.23 -7.85 12.07
N MET A 210 7.14 -7.15 11.41
CA MET A 210 8.48 -6.92 11.94
C MET A 210 8.50 -5.71 12.89
N LYS A 211 9.39 -5.73 13.88
CA LYS A 211 9.60 -4.59 14.79
C LYS A 211 10.29 -3.42 14.08
N ALA A 212 10.08 -2.21 14.59
CA ALA A 212 10.87 -1.05 14.18
C ALA A 212 12.34 -1.21 14.56
N TYR A 213 13.23 -0.55 13.82
CA TYR A 213 14.66 -0.48 14.17
C TYR A 213 14.92 0.46 15.33
N ASN A 214 13.96 1.35 15.66
CA ASN A 214 14.06 2.38 16.70
C ASN A 214 15.18 3.40 16.48
N MET A 215 15.61 3.61 15.24
CA MET A 215 16.50 4.69 14.86
C MET A 215 15.70 6.00 14.74
N THR A 216 16.28 7.08 15.20
CA THR A 216 15.75 8.44 15.02
C THR A 216 16.55 9.19 13.96
N GLN A 217 16.03 10.31 13.48
CA GLN A 217 16.78 11.21 12.60
C GLN A 217 18.04 11.72 13.31
N ASP A 218 17.94 12.06 14.59
CA ASP A 218 19.06 12.52 15.40
C ASP A 218 20.19 11.46 15.49
N ASP A 219 19.84 10.17 15.61
CA ASP A 219 20.82 9.07 15.56
C ASP A 219 21.51 8.99 14.21
N TYR A 220 20.75 9.21 13.11
CA TYR A 220 21.30 9.25 11.75
C TYR A 220 22.27 10.42 11.57
N ASP A 221 21.85 11.63 11.93
CA ASP A 221 22.62 12.86 11.76
C ASP A 221 23.92 12.85 12.58
N HIS A 222 23.92 12.22 13.75
CA HIS A 222 25.07 12.10 14.62
C HIS A 222 25.85 10.78 14.45
N HIS A 223 25.51 9.94 13.46
CA HIS A 223 26.14 8.64 13.21
C HIS A 223 26.12 7.70 14.43
N ASN A 224 25.10 7.84 15.28
CA ASN A 224 24.92 7.05 16.50
C ASN A 224 23.90 5.94 16.31
N LEU A 225 24.11 5.11 15.28
CA LEU A 225 23.16 4.09 14.86
C LEU A 225 22.93 3.04 15.96
N PRO A 226 21.69 2.66 16.29
CA PRO A 226 21.39 1.66 17.30
C PRO A 226 22.08 0.32 17.00
N GLN A 227 22.75 -0.24 18.02
CA GLN A 227 23.55 -1.46 17.93
C GLN A 227 22.72 -2.68 18.37
N THR A 228 21.64 -2.97 17.63
CA THR A 228 20.73 -4.08 17.94
C THR A 228 20.72 -5.12 16.84
N ASP A 229 20.59 -6.41 17.17
CA ASP A 229 20.49 -7.54 16.25
C ASP A 229 21.51 -7.46 15.09
N PHE A 230 21.11 -7.72 13.84
CA PHE A 230 21.97 -7.62 12.67
C PHE A 230 22.35 -6.17 12.30
N HIS A 231 21.77 -5.17 12.96
CA HIS A 231 22.13 -3.77 12.80
C HIS A 231 23.38 -3.39 13.63
N ALA A 232 23.87 -4.26 14.52
CA ALA A 232 25.13 -4.04 15.19
C ALA A 232 26.29 -4.01 14.17
N ASP A 233 27.31 -3.16 14.41
CA ASP A 233 28.43 -2.96 13.49
C ASP A 233 29.19 -4.25 13.18
N ASP A 234 29.24 -5.20 14.15
CA ASP A 234 29.86 -6.51 13.99
C ASP A 234 29.22 -7.35 12.86
N TYR A 235 27.95 -7.13 12.54
CA TYR A 235 27.23 -7.78 11.47
C TYR A 235 27.02 -6.84 10.28
N ARG A 236 26.46 -5.65 10.50
CA ARG A 236 26.14 -4.66 9.46
C ARG A 236 27.30 -4.40 8.51
N SER A 237 28.52 -4.20 9.05
CA SER A 237 29.72 -3.96 8.26
C SER A 237 30.21 -5.17 7.46
N LYS A 238 29.64 -6.35 7.67
CA LYS A 238 30.05 -7.63 7.05
C LYS A 238 28.97 -8.25 6.17
N ILE A 239 27.72 -7.75 6.19
CA ILE A 239 26.64 -8.28 5.38
C ILE A 239 26.83 -7.85 3.93
N THR A 240 26.89 -8.84 3.02
CA THR A 240 27.10 -8.67 1.58
C THR A 240 25.84 -8.81 0.76
N SER A 241 24.81 -9.48 1.29
CA SER A 241 23.49 -9.58 0.66
C SER A 241 22.39 -9.78 1.70
N ILE A 242 21.20 -9.32 1.35
CA ILE A 242 19.97 -9.50 2.15
C ILE A 242 18.90 -10.16 1.28
N ILE A 243 18.20 -11.15 1.83
CA ILE A 243 17.02 -11.75 1.19
C ILE A 243 15.85 -11.85 2.15
N THR A 244 14.64 -11.77 1.61
CA THR A 244 13.41 -12.00 2.37
C THR A 244 12.73 -13.30 1.97
N LYS A 245 12.03 -13.98 2.90
CA LYS A 245 11.28 -15.21 2.61
C LYS A 245 9.99 -15.35 3.43
N LYS A 246 9.09 -16.25 2.97
CA LYS A 246 7.75 -16.45 3.56
C LYS A 246 7.68 -17.45 4.72
N ASP A 247 8.80 -17.94 5.18
CA ASP A 247 8.92 -18.79 6.36
C ASP A 247 9.91 -18.17 7.35
N ASN A 248 9.77 -18.50 8.63
CA ASN A 248 10.62 -18.04 9.72
C ASN A 248 11.61 -19.11 10.22
N ILE A 249 11.92 -20.09 9.37
CA ILE A 249 12.78 -21.23 9.76
C ILE A 249 14.23 -20.78 9.73
N VAL A 250 14.90 -20.88 10.88
CA VAL A 250 16.35 -20.64 11.02
C VAL A 250 17.07 -21.96 10.78
N PRO A 251 17.96 -22.05 9.78
CA PRO A 251 18.71 -23.27 9.51
C PRO A 251 19.79 -23.52 10.55
N ALA A 252 20.21 -24.78 10.71
CA ALA A 252 21.29 -25.15 11.62
C ALA A 252 22.68 -24.59 11.22
N THR A 253 22.81 -24.07 10.00
CA THR A 253 23.99 -23.40 9.46
C THR A 253 24.08 -21.92 9.83
N ALA A 254 23.04 -21.37 10.45
CA ALA A 254 23.05 -19.97 10.90
C ALA A 254 24.15 -19.75 11.95
N VAL A 255 24.94 -18.69 11.72
CA VAL A 255 25.99 -18.26 12.65
C VAL A 255 25.36 -17.55 13.86
N GLU A 256 24.32 -16.72 13.60
CA GLU A 256 23.56 -16.01 14.61
C GLU A 256 22.14 -15.80 14.10
N SER A 257 21.19 -15.62 15.02
CA SER A 257 19.79 -15.35 14.67
C SER A 257 19.08 -14.51 15.73
N TRP A 258 18.08 -13.74 15.30
CA TRP A 258 17.33 -12.80 16.14
C TRP A 258 15.84 -12.90 15.86
N ASP A 259 15.05 -12.83 16.93
CA ASP A 259 13.63 -12.56 16.83
C ASP A 259 13.42 -11.07 16.58
N ILE A 260 12.94 -10.75 15.39
CA ILE A 260 12.63 -9.38 14.98
C ILE A 260 11.13 -9.19 14.74
N SER A 261 10.30 -10.10 15.25
CA SER A 261 8.85 -9.90 15.25
C SER A 261 8.44 -8.78 16.22
N GLU A 262 7.43 -8.00 15.86
CA GLU A 262 6.89 -6.94 16.74
C GLU A 262 6.32 -7.55 18.04
N ALA A 263 5.72 -8.74 17.95
CA ALA A 263 5.16 -9.46 19.09
C ALA A 263 6.20 -10.17 19.98
N GLY A 264 7.46 -10.32 19.52
CA GLY A 264 8.51 -11.08 20.22
C GLY A 264 8.18 -12.58 20.32
N ASP A 265 7.50 -13.14 19.32
CA ASP A 265 6.98 -14.50 19.30
C ASP A 265 7.68 -15.41 18.27
N GLY A 266 8.76 -14.93 17.66
CA GLY A 266 9.53 -15.64 16.64
C GLY A 266 8.82 -15.74 15.29
N SER A 267 7.72 -15.02 15.09
CA SER A 267 6.99 -15.05 13.82
C SER A 267 7.75 -14.37 12.66
N VAL A 268 8.70 -13.48 12.97
CA VAL A 268 9.69 -12.95 12.04
C VAL A 268 11.09 -13.16 12.62
N MET A 269 11.91 -13.93 11.90
CA MET A 269 13.28 -14.23 12.29
C MET A 269 14.27 -13.63 11.29
N ALA A 270 15.35 -13.04 11.80
CA ALA A 270 16.52 -12.69 11.03
C ALA A 270 17.67 -13.63 11.39
N TYR A 271 18.50 -14.01 10.44
CA TYR A 271 19.70 -14.79 10.71
C TYR A 271 20.78 -14.54 9.66
N VAL A 272 22.03 -14.75 10.05
CA VAL A 272 23.17 -14.65 9.16
C VAL A 272 23.83 -16.00 8.94
N GLU A 273 24.27 -16.24 7.71
CA GLU A 273 25.09 -17.37 7.30
C GLU A 273 26.38 -16.86 6.66
N ASP A 274 27.47 -17.64 6.75
CA ASP A 274 28.70 -17.35 6.01
C ASP A 274 28.37 -17.23 4.51
N ASP A 275 28.90 -16.20 3.84
CA ASP A 275 28.60 -15.96 2.42
C ASP A 275 29.38 -16.87 1.46
N GLY A 276 30.25 -17.74 2.01
CA GLY A 276 31.04 -18.70 1.27
C GLY A 276 32.32 -18.12 0.65
N THR A 277 32.64 -16.84 0.90
CA THR A 277 33.85 -16.20 0.34
C THR A 277 35.09 -16.46 1.15
N GLY A 278 34.96 -16.90 2.41
CA GLY A 278 36.06 -17.09 3.37
C GLY A 278 36.62 -15.77 3.94
N ASN A 279 35.95 -14.63 3.71
CA ASN A 279 36.36 -13.30 4.16
C ASN A 279 35.75 -12.89 5.50
N GLY A 280 34.99 -13.78 6.16
CA GLY A 280 34.25 -13.46 7.39
C GLY A 280 33.10 -12.51 7.13
N THR A 281 32.48 -12.62 5.97
CA THR A 281 31.30 -11.87 5.54
C THR A 281 30.06 -12.76 5.54
N TYR A 282 28.88 -12.15 5.54
CA TYR A 282 27.61 -12.84 5.77
C TYR A 282 26.55 -12.54 4.72
N LYS A 283 25.65 -13.50 4.54
CA LYS A 283 24.34 -13.32 3.92
C LYS A 283 23.31 -13.18 5.06
N LEU A 284 22.50 -12.13 5.03
CA LEU A 284 21.37 -11.96 5.94
C LEU A 284 20.08 -12.50 5.29
N THR A 285 19.36 -13.33 6.01
CA THR A 285 17.99 -13.72 5.64
C THR A 285 17.01 -13.19 6.69
N ILE A 286 15.94 -12.55 6.22
CA ILE A 286 14.79 -12.14 7.04
C ILE A 286 13.60 -12.99 6.59
N GLY A 287 13.05 -13.80 7.50
CA GLY A 287 11.96 -14.71 7.21
C GLY A 287 10.74 -14.46 8.09
N GLY A 288 9.56 -14.31 7.49
CA GLY A 288 8.30 -14.13 8.23
C GLY A 288 7.30 -15.23 7.93
N LYS A 289 6.63 -15.74 8.96
CA LYS A 289 5.58 -16.76 8.80
C LYS A 289 4.43 -16.22 7.95
N GLY A 290 4.31 -16.75 6.72
CA GLY A 290 3.31 -16.33 5.75
C GLY A 290 3.69 -15.08 4.92
N GLY A 291 4.81 -14.42 5.22
CA GLY A 291 5.32 -13.18 4.64
C GLY A 291 5.79 -12.22 5.71
N ILE A 292 6.29 -11.07 5.32
CA ILE A 292 6.79 -10.04 6.23
C ILE A 292 5.99 -8.76 6.01
N ILE A 293 5.40 -8.23 7.08
CA ILE A 293 4.79 -6.90 7.10
C ILE A 293 5.81 -5.94 7.70
N ALA A 294 6.14 -4.88 6.96
CA ALA A 294 7.02 -3.83 7.45
C ALA A 294 6.37 -3.10 8.64
N ASN A 295 7.20 -2.59 9.55
CA ASN A 295 6.72 -1.67 10.57
C ASN A 295 6.29 -0.34 9.93
N GLU A 296 5.41 0.43 10.58
CA GLU A 296 5.00 1.76 10.11
C GLU A 296 6.21 2.70 9.96
N SER A 297 7.22 2.50 10.78
CA SER A 297 8.51 3.21 10.71
C SER A 297 9.58 2.30 10.13
N MET A 298 10.04 2.61 8.93
CA MET A 298 11.19 1.99 8.29
C MET A 298 12.41 2.92 8.30
N ILE A 299 12.46 3.85 9.27
CA ILE A 299 13.59 4.78 9.45
C ILE A 299 14.89 3.99 9.52
N GLY A 300 15.79 4.22 8.55
CA GLY A 300 17.12 3.64 8.49
C GLY A 300 17.20 2.13 8.52
N TYR A 301 16.12 1.40 8.23
CA TYR A 301 16.05 -0.05 8.48
C TYR A 301 17.16 -0.85 7.77
N PHE A 302 17.55 -0.42 6.60
CA PHE A 302 18.67 -0.99 5.83
C PHE A 302 19.80 0.03 5.63
N CYS A 303 19.96 0.99 6.54
CA CYS A 303 20.97 2.03 6.48
C CYS A 303 22.37 1.49 6.79
N ALA A 304 23.38 2.04 6.11
CA ALA A 304 24.81 1.82 6.36
C ALA A 304 25.29 0.37 6.17
N PHE A 305 24.62 -0.41 5.33
CA PHE A 305 25.11 -1.71 4.88
C PHE A 305 26.09 -1.54 3.70
N GLY A 306 27.21 -0.87 3.95
CA GLY A 306 28.15 -0.43 2.90
C GLY A 306 28.80 -1.53 2.08
N LYS A 307 28.84 -2.80 2.55
CA LYS A 307 29.31 -3.97 1.78
C LYS A 307 28.20 -4.72 1.07
N MET A 308 26.95 -4.37 1.32
CA MET A 308 25.81 -5.01 0.69
C MET A 308 25.77 -4.68 -0.81
N THR A 309 25.86 -5.70 -1.64
CA THR A 309 25.81 -5.56 -3.11
C THR A 309 24.45 -5.84 -3.70
N SER A 310 23.59 -6.58 -2.98
CA SER A 310 22.23 -6.93 -3.42
C SER A 310 21.28 -7.11 -2.25
N ILE A 311 20.02 -6.77 -2.50
CA ILE A 311 18.92 -6.94 -1.55
C ILE A 311 17.66 -7.39 -2.30
N ASP A 312 17.00 -8.45 -1.81
CA ASP A 312 15.71 -8.95 -2.29
C ASP A 312 14.64 -8.74 -1.21
N LEU A 313 13.76 -7.78 -1.45
CA LEU A 313 12.63 -7.42 -0.58
C LEU A 313 11.29 -7.85 -1.17
N SER A 314 11.27 -8.80 -2.10
CA SER A 314 10.08 -9.23 -2.83
C SER A 314 8.94 -9.77 -1.96
N VAL A 315 9.24 -10.14 -0.71
CA VAL A 315 8.30 -10.67 0.28
C VAL A 315 7.90 -9.62 1.34
N LEU A 316 8.53 -8.45 1.33
CA LEU A 316 8.23 -7.35 2.27
C LEU A 316 6.98 -6.60 1.81
N ASP A 317 5.95 -6.58 2.63
CA ASP A 317 4.75 -5.76 2.44
C ASP A 317 4.93 -4.41 3.16
N THR A 318 4.97 -3.33 2.39
CA THR A 318 5.19 -1.97 2.89
C THR A 318 3.91 -1.15 3.02
N SER A 319 2.74 -1.78 2.88
CA SER A 319 1.46 -1.08 2.80
C SER A 319 1.06 -0.32 4.08
N GLU A 320 1.70 -0.59 5.21
CA GLU A 320 1.48 0.14 6.48
C GLU A 320 2.55 1.21 6.76
N VAL A 321 3.57 1.34 5.90
CA VAL A 321 4.69 2.25 6.14
C VAL A 321 4.27 3.70 5.97
N THR A 322 4.63 4.53 6.93
CA THR A 322 4.36 5.99 6.95
C THR A 322 5.61 6.84 6.78
N THR A 323 6.80 6.30 7.11
CA THR A 323 8.09 6.96 6.89
C THR A 323 9.14 5.97 6.39
N MET A 324 9.89 6.38 5.37
CA MET A 324 11.03 5.67 4.79
C MET A 324 12.32 6.50 4.89
N PHE A 325 12.39 7.43 5.85
CA PHE A 325 13.58 8.24 6.12
C PHE A 325 14.84 7.36 6.16
N GLY A 326 15.80 7.66 5.29
CA GLY A 326 17.10 6.99 5.26
C GLY A 326 17.08 5.47 5.08
N MET A 327 15.97 4.87 4.60
CA MET A 327 15.77 3.42 4.61
C MET A 327 16.95 2.64 4.00
N PHE A 328 17.57 3.15 2.94
CA PHE A 328 18.74 2.57 2.28
C PHE A 328 19.95 3.49 2.29
N ALA A 329 19.95 4.52 3.14
CA ALA A 329 21.04 5.49 3.17
C ALA A 329 22.38 4.82 3.47
N ASN A 330 23.46 5.34 2.88
CA ASN A 330 24.84 4.83 3.05
C ASN A 330 25.02 3.35 2.66
N CYS A 331 24.21 2.85 1.70
CA CYS A 331 24.40 1.54 1.10
C CYS A 331 25.35 1.62 -0.13
N SER A 332 26.54 2.14 0.07
CA SER A 332 27.49 2.50 -1.00
C SER A 332 27.95 1.33 -1.87
N GLY A 333 27.83 0.09 -1.39
CA GLY A 333 28.13 -1.14 -2.16
C GLY A 333 26.96 -1.63 -3.04
N LEU A 334 25.74 -1.11 -2.87
CA LEU A 334 24.54 -1.61 -3.52
C LEU A 334 24.57 -1.28 -5.01
N THR A 335 24.50 -2.32 -5.86
CA THR A 335 24.60 -2.17 -7.32
C THR A 335 23.24 -2.19 -8.03
N SER A 336 22.22 -2.73 -7.39
CA SER A 336 20.84 -2.77 -7.90
C SER A 336 19.84 -2.83 -6.76
N LEU A 337 18.67 -2.22 -6.94
CA LEU A 337 17.58 -2.21 -5.97
C LEU A 337 16.25 -2.23 -6.71
N ASP A 338 15.38 -3.18 -6.36
CA ASP A 338 14.02 -3.28 -6.87
C ASP A 338 13.01 -2.80 -5.81
N VAL A 339 12.43 -1.64 -6.03
CA VAL A 339 11.37 -1.04 -5.19
C VAL A 339 9.99 -1.13 -5.86
N SER A 340 9.85 -1.86 -6.96
CA SER A 340 8.61 -1.94 -7.76
C SER A 340 7.42 -2.56 -7.01
N LYS A 341 7.69 -3.24 -5.88
CA LYS A 341 6.68 -3.87 -5.03
C LYS A 341 6.27 -3.00 -3.83
N PHE A 342 6.95 -1.90 -3.61
CA PHE A 342 6.64 -1.04 -2.47
C PHE A 342 5.30 -0.35 -2.65
N ASP A 343 4.44 -0.46 -1.66
CA ASP A 343 3.27 0.40 -1.49
C ASP A 343 3.71 1.59 -0.63
N THR A 344 3.83 2.75 -1.25
CA THR A 344 4.25 3.99 -0.58
C THR A 344 3.11 4.99 -0.42
N SER A 345 1.87 4.56 -0.66
CA SER A 345 0.67 5.42 -0.67
C SER A 345 0.36 6.10 0.68
N GLN A 346 1.03 5.71 1.77
CA GLN A 346 0.90 6.34 3.09
C GLN A 346 2.17 7.04 3.56
N VAL A 347 3.25 6.96 2.77
CA VAL A 347 4.54 7.52 3.15
C VAL A 347 4.48 9.05 3.03
N THR A 348 4.84 9.72 4.12
CA THR A 348 4.90 11.18 4.19
C THR A 348 6.33 11.74 4.18
N ASP A 349 7.32 10.90 4.46
CA ASP A 349 8.73 11.27 4.55
C ASP A 349 9.58 10.24 3.81
N MET A 350 10.25 10.69 2.73
CA MET A 350 11.20 9.91 1.93
C MET A 350 12.60 10.55 1.95
N SER A 351 12.84 11.46 2.90
CA SER A 351 14.13 12.14 3.00
C SER A 351 15.27 11.13 3.24
N ASN A 352 16.40 11.35 2.62
CA ASN A 352 17.59 10.48 2.66
C ASN A 352 17.36 9.03 2.14
N MET A 353 16.19 8.65 1.62
CA MET A 353 15.83 7.24 1.37
C MET A 353 16.89 6.45 0.60
N PHE A 354 17.54 7.06 -0.37
CA PHE A 354 18.59 6.45 -1.20
C PHE A 354 19.90 7.25 -1.15
N SER A 355 20.12 8.08 -0.12
CA SER A 355 21.34 8.87 0.02
C SER A 355 22.57 7.97 0.11
N ASP A 356 23.67 8.35 -0.57
CA ASP A 356 24.94 7.62 -0.66
C ASP A 356 24.78 6.11 -1.02
N CYS A 357 23.94 5.82 -2.02
CA CYS A 357 23.96 4.56 -2.73
C CYS A 357 24.86 4.68 -3.97
N SER A 358 26.09 5.09 -3.76
CA SER A 358 27.02 5.59 -4.79
C SER A 358 27.39 4.56 -5.87
N SER A 359 27.21 3.25 -5.63
CA SER A 359 27.41 2.19 -6.62
C SER A 359 26.17 1.88 -7.48
N LEU A 360 25.00 2.48 -7.20
CA LEU A 360 23.83 2.32 -8.07
C LEU A 360 24.06 3.03 -9.41
N THR A 361 23.91 2.30 -10.50
CA THR A 361 24.03 2.84 -11.86
C THR A 361 22.68 3.20 -12.48
N SER A 362 21.61 2.60 -11.96
CA SER A 362 20.21 2.87 -12.33
C SER A 362 19.29 2.54 -11.16
N LEU A 363 18.18 3.25 -11.07
CA LEU A 363 17.12 3.00 -10.08
C LEU A 363 15.77 3.33 -10.71
N ASP A 364 14.85 2.35 -10.72
CA ASP A 364 13.47 2.56 -11.19
C ASP A 364 12.59 2.94 -10.01
N VAL A 365 12.19 4.21 -9.97
CA VAL A 365 11.30 4.79 -8.95
C VAL A 365 9.88 5.04 -9.46
N SER A 366 9.56 4.59 -10.68
CA SER A 366 8.29 4.87 -11.36
C SER A 366 7.05 4.30 -10.66
N LYS A 367 7.23 3.40 -9.70
CA LYS A 367 6.15 2.76 -8.92
C LYS A 367 5.95 3.37 -7.53
N LEU A 368 6.82 4.28 -7.11
CA LEU A 368 6.63 4.98 -5.84
C LEU A 368 5.47 5.97 -5.97
N ASP A 369 4.49 5.82 -5.10
CA ASP A 369 3.42 6.82 -4.90
C ASP A 369 3.96 7.89 -3.94
N THR A 370 4.16 9.09 -4.45
CA THR A 370 4.69 10.23 -3.68
C THR A 370 3.61 11.25 -3.30
N SER A 371 2.34 10.96 -3.57
CA SER A 371 1.21 11.91 -3.40
C SER A 371 0.96 12.36 -1.96
N GLN A 372 1.56 11.69 -0.96
CA GLN A 372 1.47 12.09 0.45
C GLN A 372 2.79 12.65 0.99
N VAL A 373 3.87 12.61 0.20
CA VAL A 373 5.22 13.00 0.66
C VAL A 373 5.32 14.51 0.84
N THR A 374 5.83 14.91 1.99
CA THR A 374 6.08 16.31 2.37
C THR A 374 7.56 16.66 2.42
N ASP A 375 8.43 15.66 2.59
CA ASP A 375 9.89 15.83 2.67
C ASP A 375 10.59 14.86 1.72
N MET A 376 11.35 15.41 0.76
CA MET A 376 12.20 14.69 -0.20
C MET A 376 13.67 15.15 -0.09
N SER A 377 14.04 15.80 1.02
CA SER A 377 15.41 16.30 1.21
C SER A 377 16.42 15.15 1.16
N ASN A 378 17.56 15.37 0.51
CA ASN A 378 18.67 14.41 0.36
C ASN A 378 18.29 13.05 -0.28
N MET A 379 17.08 12.90 -0.87
CA MET A 379 16.55 11.58 -1.28
C MET A 379 17.53 10.79 -2.17
N PHE A 380 18.25 11.46 -3.05
CA PHE A 380 19.25 10.85 -3.95
C PHE A 380 20.65 11.46 -3.78
N GLU A 381 20.92 12.13 -2.67
CA GLU A 381 22.21 12.78 -2.42
C GLU A 381 23.37 11.76 -2.53
N TYR A 382 24.53 12.16 -3.06
CA TYR A 382 25.74 11.34 -3.25
C TYR A 382 25.55 10.05 -4.09
N ASN A 383 24.58 10.02 -5.00
CA ASN A 383 24.45 8.92 -5.96
C ASN A 383 25.31 9.16 -7.22
N GLU A 384 26.62 9.12 -7.03
CA GLU A 384 27.60 9.44 -8.07
C GLU A 384 27.55 8.46 -9.25
N GLY A 385 27.13 7.21 -9.03
CA GLY A 385 27.02 6.17 -10.05
C GLY A 385 25.81 6.29 -10.96
N LEU A 386 24.75 7.00 -10.56
CA LEU A 386 23.54 7.16 -11.36
C LEU A 386 23.81 7.99 -12.62
N THR A 387 23.60 7.39 -13.78
CA THR A 387 23.75 8.08 -15.08
C THR A 387 22.41 8.55 -15.66
N ASN A 388 21.32 7.96 -15.23
CA ASN A 388 19.94 8.32 -15.58
C ASN A 388 19.01 8.05 -14.40
N LEU A 389 18.05 8.94 -14.18
CA LEU A 389 17.02 8.81 -13.15
C LEU A 389 15.72 9.44 -13.67
N ASP A 390 14.65 8.65 -13.76
CA ASP A 390 13.34 9.15 -14.20
C ASP A 390 12.45 9.40 -12.98
N VAL A 391 12.20 10.67 -12.69
CA VAL A 391 11.34 11.17 -11.60
C VAL A 391 10.05 11.80 -12.13
N SER A 392 9.72 11.58 -13.40
CA SER A 392 8.55 12.21 -14.06
C SER A 392 7.20 11.76 -13.48
N THR A 393 7.17 10.65 -12.73
CA THR A 393 5.98 10.15 -12.05
C THR A 393 5.77 10.72 -10.65
N PHE A 394 6.71 11.50 -10.14
CA PHE A 394 6.60 12.04 -8.78
C PHE A 394 5.51 13.12 -8.71
N ASP A 395 4.59 12.96 -7.78
CA ASP A 395 3.69 14.01 -7.33
C ASP A 395 4.39 14.78 -6.19
N THR A 396 4.77 16.02 -6.48
CA THR A 396 5.48 16.88 -5.52
C THR A 396 4.61 17.98 -4.94
N SER A 397 3.30 17.96 -5.19
CA SER A 397 2.35 19.01 -4.83
C SER A 397 2.24 19.31 -3.32
N LYS A 398 2.73 18.39 -2.46
CA LYS A 398 2.77 18.56 -1.00
C LYS A 398 4.17 18.74 -0.43
N VAL A 399 5.19 18.65 -1.27
CA VAL A 399 6.59 18.71 -0.81
C VAL A 399 6.94 20.11 -0.38
N THR A 400 7.49 20.23 0.82
CA THR A 400 7.92 21.50 1.41
C THR A 400 9.46 21.65 1.47
N ASP A 401 10.19 20.52 1.48
CA ASP A 401 11.66 20.50 1.48
C ASP A 401 12.19 19.60 0.35
N MET A 402 12.97 20.19 -0.55
CA MET A 402 13.70 19.53 -1.65
C MET A 402 15.21 19.78 -1.54
N SER A 403 15.68 20.24 -0.37
CA SER A 403 17.08 20.53 -0.18
C SER A 403 17.95 19.29 -0.44
N TYR A 404 19.08 19.46 -1.12
CA TYR A 404 20.03 18.40 -1.43
C TYR A 404 19.47 17.21 -2.25
N MET A 405 18.22 17.25 -2.74
CA MET A 405 17.53 16.08 -3.32
C MET A 405 18.37 15.32 -4.35
N PHE A 406 19.13 16.01 -5.20
CA PHE A 406 20.03 15.44 -6.20
C PHE A 406 21.48 15.87 -6.01
N ALA A 407 21.82 16.41 -4.83
CA ALA A 407 23.18 16.90 -4.57
C ALA A 407 24.23 15.80 -4.79
N LYS A 408 25.35 16.14 -5.44
CA LYS A 408 26.42 15.18 -5.75
C LYS A 408 26.01 13.98 -6.61
N CYS A 409 24.91 14.05 -7.35
CA CYS A 409 24.63 13.10 -8.43
C CYS A 409 25.52 13.40 -9.63
N SER A 410 26.82 13.28 -9.48
CA SER A 410 27.83 13.74 -10.45
C SER A 410 27.79 12.96 -11.77
N GLY A 411 27.23 11.73 -11.77
CA GLY A 411 27.08 10.89 -12.96
C GLY A 411 25.88 11.25 -13.85
N LEU A 412 24.88 11.99 -13.33
CA LEU A 412 23.67 12.32 -14.11
C LEU A 412 23.98 13.25 -15.26
N THR A 413 23.66 12.80 -16.48
CA THR A 413 23.87 13.60 -17.72
C THR A 413 22.63 14.40 -18.12
N SER A 414 21.45 13.96 -17.70
CA SER A 414 20.15 14.62 -17.89
C SER A 414 19.22 14.30 -16.73
N LEU A 415 18.32 15.21 -16.39
CA LEU A 415 17.31 15.05 -15.37
C LEU A 415 16.05 15.82 -15.79
N ASN A 416 14.91 15.14 -15.82
CA ASN A 416 13.63 15.77 -16.16
C ASN A 416 12.83 16.07 -14.88
N VAL A 417 12.74 17.34 -14.52
CA VAL A 417 11.97 17.87 -13.37
C VAL A 417 10.79 18.75 -13.83
N SER A 418 10.42 18.70 -15.10
CA SER A 418 9.36 19.55 -15.68
C SER A 418 7.95 19.26 -15.11
N THR A 419 7.77 18.12 -14.44
CA THR A 419 6.51 17.73 -13.79
C THR A 419 6.44 18.17 -12.33
N PHE A 420 7.52 18.70 -11.76
CA PHE A 420 7.53 19.08 -10.34
C PHE A 420 6.64 20.29 -10.09
N ASP A 421 5.72 20.14 -9.17
CA ASP A 421 4.99 21.24 -8.53
C ASP A 421 5.81 21.69 -7.30
N THR A 422 6.36 22.90 -7.39
CA THR A 422 7.21 23.48 -6.33
C THR A 422 6.50 24.58 -5.53
N SER A 423 5.20 24.74 -5.73
CA SER A 423 4.41 25.84 -5.14
C SER A 423 4.35 25.85 -3.59
N GLN A 424 4.66 24.72 -2.95
CA GLN A 424 4.74 24.58 -1.50
C GLN A 424 6.18 24.52 -0.96
N VAL A 425 7.18 24.50 -1.85
CA VAL A 425 8.58 24.30 -1.44
C VAL A 425 9.14 25.58 -0.81
N THR A 426 9.71 25.42 0.36
CA THR A 426 10.34 26.51 1.12
C THR A 426 11.88 26.43 1.12
N ASN A 427 12.44 25.24 0.87
CA ASN A 427 13.88 24.99 0.89
C ASN A 427 14.31 24.21 -0.35
N MET A 428 15.19 24.83 -1.17
CA MET A 428 15.82 24.27 -2.37
C MET A 428 17.35 24.30 -2.27
N SER A 429 17.89 24.49 -1.06
CA SER A 429 19.35 24.60 -0.89
C SER A 429 20.05 23.35 -1.43
N LYS A 430 21.13 23.52 -2.18
CA LYS A 430 21.94 22.47 -2.82
C LYS A 430 21.18 21.44 -3.67
N MET A 431 19.91 21.67 -4.05
CA MET A 431 19.07 20.68 -4.73
C MET A 431 19.77 19.97 -5.91
N PHE A 432 20.57 20.69 -6.70
CA PHE A 432 21.36 20.15 -7.81
C PHE A 432 22.86 20.35 -7.63
N GLY A 433 23.30 20.77 -6.43
CA GLY A 433 24.71 21.10 -6.17
C GLY A 433 25.62 19.90 -6.44
N GLY A 434 26.67 20.07 -7.26
CA GLY A 434 27.61 19.01 -7.61
C GLY A 434 27.11 18.02 -8.67
N CYS A 435 26.08 18.34 -9.41
CA CYS A 435 25.65 17.59 -10.61
C CYS A 435 26.59 17.92 -11.78
N GLU A 436 27.83 17.46 -11.71
CA GLU A 436 28.93 17.91 -12.59
C GLU A 436 28.75 17.54 -14.07
N SER A 437 28.11 16.39 -14.35
CA SER A 437 27.87 15.90 -15.72
C SER A 437 26.58 16.41 -16.35
N LEU A 438 25.74 17.14 -15.60
CA LEU A 438 24.45 17.63 -16.09
C LEU A 438 24.68 18.75 -17.11
N THR A 439 24.23 18.52 -18.36
CA THR A 439 24.47 19.47 -19.46
C THR A 439 23.30 20.40 -19.76
N SER A 440 22.09 20.00 -19.35
CA SER A 440 20.87 20.79 -19.48
C SER A 440 19.91 20.46 -18.33
N LEU A 441 19.17 21.49 -17.90
CA LEU A 441 18.14 21.36 -16.86
C LEU A 441 17.03 22.37 -17.16
N ASP A 442 15.80 21.91 -17.21
CA ASP A 442 14.63 22.79 -17.39
C ASP A 442 13.93 22.98 -16.04
N VAL A 443 14.04 24.19 -15.49
CA VAL A 443 13.40 24.65 -14.25
C VAL A 443 12.39 25.78 -14.52
N SER A 444 11.96 25.94 -15.76
CA SER A 444 11.06 27.03 -16.17
C SER A 444 9.68 26.96 -15.48
N ASN A 445 9.27 25.75 -15.03
CA ASN A 445 8.02 25.52 -14.31
C ASN A 445 8.12 25.68 -12.79
N PHE A 446 9.32 25.94 -12.26
CA PHE A 446 9.47 26.09 -10.82
C PHE A 446 8.77 27.36 -10.33
N ASP A 447 7.81 27.18 -9.42
CA ASP A 447 7.27 28.27 -8.60
C ASP A 447 8.16 28.42 -7.37
N THR A 448 8.87 29.53 -7.29
CA THR A 448 9.80 29.82 -6.19
C THR A 448 9.27 30.88 -5.23
N SER A 449 7.99 31.25 -5.33
CA SER A 449 7.38 32.33 -4.55
C SER A 449 7.36 32.08 -3.02
N GLN A 450 7.49 30.84 -2.59
CA GLN A 450 7.56 30.45 -1.18
C GLN A 450 8.98 30.08 -0.71
N VAL A 451 9.95 30.05 -1.62
CA VAL A 451 11.31 29.59 -1.30
C VAL A 451 12.05 30.62 -0.45
N ILE A 452 12.62 30.16 0.63
CA ILE A 452 13.39 30.96 1.60
C ILE A 452 14.90 30.76 1.40
N ASP A 453 15.33 29.52 1.07
CA ASP A 453 16.74 29.14 0.91
C ASP A 453 16.98 28.52 -0.46
N MET A 454 17.87 29.15 -1.26
CA MET A 454 18.38 28.67 -2.55
C MET A 454 19.91 28.54 -2.53
N SER A 455 20.54 28.55 -1.35
CA SER A 455 21.98 28.50 -1.24
C SER A 455 22.55 27.25 -1.90
N TRP A 456 23.65 27.40 -2.66
CA TRP A 456 24.37 26.33 -3.37
C TRP A 456 23.51 25.52 -4.38
N MET A 457 22.30 25.97 -4.75
CA MET A 457 21.33 25.18 -5.54
C MET A 457 21.91 24.59 -6.82
N PHE A 458 22.75 25.34 -7.55
CA PHE A 458 23.42 24.93 -8.79
C PHE A 458 24.95 24.97 -8.67
N ALA A 459 25.47 25.00 -7.46
CA ALA A 459 26.91 25.08 -7.24
C ALA A 459 27.61 23.84 -7.80
N VAL A 460 28.79 24.04 -8.39
CA VAL A 460 29.63 22.96 -8.97
C VAL A 460 28.93 22.15 -10.06
N CYS A 461 27.91 22.69 -10.72
CA CYS A 461 27.31 22.13 -11.94
C CYS A 461 28.16 22.45 -13.16
N SER A 462 29.37 21.88 -13.24
CA SER A 462 30.40 22.28 -14.22
C SER A 462 30.02 21.97 -15.67
N GLY A 463 29.14 21.02 -15.92
CA GLY A 463 28.57 20.69 -17.24
C GLY A 463 27.48 21.66 -17.72
N LEU A 464 26.84 22.38 -16.79
CA LEU A 464 25.68 23.23 -17.08
C LEU A 464 26.13 24.60 -17.63
N THR A 465 26.07 24.77 -18.94
CA THR A 465 26.55 25.99 -19.62
C THR A 465 25.47 27.04 -19.82
N SER A 466 24.20 26.67 -19.72
CA SER A 466 23.04 27.55 -19.80
C SER A 466 21.94 27.07 -18.87
N LEU A 467 21.20 28.00 -18.28
CA LEU A 467 20.06 27.74 -17.41
C LEU A 467 19.12 28.94 -17.45
N ASP A 468 17.85 28.73 -17.70
CA ASP A 468 16.83 29.76 -17.63
C ASP A 468 16.18 29.78 -16.24
N VAL A 469 16.50 30.82 -15.47
CA VAL A 469 15.92 31.11 -14.15
C VAL A 469 15.14 32.42 -14.16
N SER A 470 14.71 32.88 -15.33
CA SER A 470 13.98 34.15 -15.49
C SER A 470 12.63 34.12 -14.73
N SER A 471 12.00 32.95 -14.61
CA SER A 471 10.74 32.73 -13.87
C SER A 471 10.89 32.82 -12.35
N PHE A 472 12.10 32.63 -11.80
CA PHE A 472 12.27 32.56 -10.33
C PHE A 472 11.81 33.85 -9.65
N ASP A 473 10.97 33.73 -8.64
CA ASP A 473 10.67 34.79 -7.69
C ASP A 473 11.62 34.69 -6.49
N THR A 474 12.42 35.73 -6.29
CA THR A 474 13.38 35.79 -5.16
C THR A 474 12.91 36.67 -4.02
N SER A 475 11.66 37.13 -4.04
CA SER A 475 11.13 38.10 -3.06
C SER A 475 11.11 37.62 -1.61
N GLN A 476 11.02 36.30 -1.41
CA GLN A 476 11.05 35.67 -0.08
C GLN A 476 12.42 35.04 0.25
N VAL A 477 13.33 34.98 -0.70
CA VAL A 477 14.63 34.32 -0.51
C VAL A 477 15.50 35.14 0.45
N THR A 478 15.93 34.52 1.52
CA THR A 478 16.84 35.11 2.51
C THR A 478 18.27 34.61 2.38
N ASP A 479 18.46 33.44 1.73
CA ASP A 479 19.78 32.87 1.48
C ASP A 479 19.87 32.35 0.03
N MET A 480 20.80 32.89 -0.76
CA MET A 480 21.17 32.43 -2.11
C MET A 480 22.69 32.33 -2.23
N ASP A 481 23.39 32.19 -1.12
CA ASP A 481 24.83 32.17 -1.05
C ASP A 481 25.41 31.05 -1.91
N SER A 482 26.44 31.34 -2.68
CA SER A 482 27.09 30.35 -3.53
C SER A 482 26.18 29.60 -4.54
N MET A 483 24.94 30.06 -4.79
CA MET A 483 23.92 29.38 -5.63
C MET A 483 24.48 28.93 -7.00
N PHE A 484 25.37 29.71 -7.61
CA PHE A 484 26.01 29.39 -8.88
C PHE A 484 27.54 29.26 -8.77
N CYS A 485 28.08 29.03 -7.61
CA CYS A 485 29.52 28.85 -7.41
C CYS A 485 30.05 27.74 -8.33
N ASN A 486 31.06 28.04 -9.17
CA ASN A 486 31.63 27.13 -10.15
C ASN A 486 30.61 26.53 -11.14
N CYS A 487 29.53 27.25 -11.46
CA CYS A 487 28.54 26.89 -12.47
C CYS A 487 28.64 27.82 -13.69
N PRO A 488 29.02 27.34 -14.90
CA PRO A 488 29.18 28.17 -16.08
C PRO A 488 27.90 28.88 -16.55
N ALA A 489 26.70 28.32 -16.22
CA ALA A 489 25.41 28.93 -16.53
C ALA A 489 25.24 30.33 -15.93
N TRP A 490 25.96 30.67 -14.86
CA TRP A 490 26.02 32.03 -14.28
C TRP A 490 26.30 33.14 -15.29
N ASN A 491 27.05 32.85 -16.35
CA ASN A 491 27.39 33.85 -17.36
C ASN A 491 26.16 34.39 -18.14
N ALA A 492 25.07 33.63 -18.18
CA ALA A 492 23.83 33.94 -18.87
C ALA A 492 22.70 34.44 -17.94
N VAL A 493 22.88 34.38 -16.61
CA VAL A 493 21.88 34.77 -15.63
C VAL A 493 21.81 36.29 -15.41
N ASP A 494 20.62 36.84 -15.18
CA ASP A 494 20.44 38.24 -14.79
C ASP A 494 20.98 38.49 -13.36
N LYS A 495 22.15 39.08 -13.30
CA LYS A 495 22.92 39.34 -12.09
C LYS A 495 22.28 40.36 -11.14
N THR A 496 21.30 41.15 -11.64
CA THR A 496 20.60 42.11 -10.79
C THR A 496 19.61 41.44 -9.85
N LYS A 497 19.10 40.26 -10.24
CA LYS A 497 18.15 39.44 -9.49
C LYS A 497 18.86 38.53 -8.48
N PHE A 498 20.13 38.17 -8.76
CA PHE A 498 20.91 37.19 -7.98
C PHE A 498 22.22 37.82 -7.50
N ALA A 499 22.17 38.93 -6.77
CA ALA A 499 23.33 39.82 -6.53
C ALA A 499 24.51 39.09 -5.85
N ASP A 500 24.28 38.22 -4.87
CA ASP A 500 25.33 37.52 -4.09
C ASP A 500 25.51 36.05 -4.45
N ALA A 501 24.75 35.55 -5.44
CA ALA A 501 24.62 34.14 -5.76
C ALA A 501 25.87 33.43 -6.34
N ASN A 502 26.93 34.17 -6.69
CA ASN A 502 28.17 33.60 -7.24
C ASN A 502 29.41 33.79 -6.37
N VAL A 503 29.26 34.28 -5.18
CA VAL A 503 30.39 34.38 -4.24
C VAL A 503 30.60 32.97 -3.64
N CYS A 504 31.76 32.37 -4.01
CA CYS A 504 32.07 31.00 -3.50
C CYS A 504 32.59 31.09 -2.07
N HIS A 505 31.75 30.79 -1.11
CA HIS A 505 32.17 30.64 0.29
C HIS A 505 32.47 29.17 0.56
N PHE A 506 33.73 28.79 0.64
CA PHE A 506 34.12 27.45 1.09
C PHE A 506 34.23 27.48 2.61
N SER A 507 33.30 26.90 3.33
CA SER A 507 33.35 26.68 4.77
C SER A 507 34.06 25.38 5.10
#